data_cc777608937a197dafd26872f4bd1a02
#
_entry.id   cc777608937a197dafd26872f4bd1a02
#
_cell.length_a   1.000
_cell.length_b   1.000
_cell.length_c   1.000
_cell.angle_alpha   90.00
_cell.angle_beta   90.00
_cell.angle_gamma   90.00
#
_symmetry.space_group_name_H-M   'P 1'
#
loop_
_entity.id
_entity.type
_entity.pdbx_description
1 polymer ?
#
loop_
_entity_poly.entity_id
_entity_poly.type
_entity_poly.pdbx_seq_one_letter_code
_entity_poly.pdbx_strand_id
1 'polypeptide(L)'
;MIYDIKYRHKCLFSGFCIGILLFTGGLSCSIQKLAVGATGEIIDDALTAVYEESDVEMAETAITGFLKMLDGLLKSEPENSKFLLRSVEGYTGYALGFVEDYNEERAVTFYERARNYGLTLLAEKKPLKNIHSISLEDLESALQKTGKKDVPALFWTANAWGSYIKLNPGELSVVADMGKVEAVMNRVLELDETFYFGGAHLFLGVMEIEKGIAGKPDKSREHFEKALEISGRKFLLIQVMYARYYAVNRFDEKLFDTLLQEVLDTPGEVLPEYRLLNEIAKKKAALYLSRKDEWFYN
;
A
#
# COMPACT_ATOMS: atom_id res chain seq x y z
N MET A 1 -79.57 -31.93 14.26
CA MET A 1 -78.80 -31.64 15.47
C MET A 1 -77.39 -31.39 15.02
N ILE A 2 -77.16 -30.15 14.63
CA ILE A 2 -75.88 -29.64 14.10
C ILE A 2 -75.43 -28.65 15.16
N TYR A 3 -74.26 -28.86 15.78
CA TYR A 3 -73.41 -27.83 16.37
C TYR A 3 -72.13 -28.46 17.01
N ASP A 4 -71.02 -27.79 16.79
CA ASP A 4 -69.70 -27.91 17.42
C ASP A 4 -68.69 -28.90 16.90
N ILE A 5 -68.05 -28.49 15.80
CA ILE A 5 -66.63 -28.73 15.55
C ILE A 5 -66.02 -27.46 14.92
N LYS A 6 -65.74 -26.49 15.75
CA LYS A 6 -65.07 -25.25 15.24
C LYS A 6 -64.32 -24.51 16.34
N TYR A 7 -63.28 -25.12 16.94
CA TYR A 7 -62.35 -24.33 17.77
C TYR A 7 -61.13 -25.16 18.28
N ARG A 8 -60.47 -25.93 17.41
CA ARG A 8 -59.29 -26.66 17.84
C ARG A 8 -58.06 -26.56 16.93
N HIS A 9 -58.05 -25.69 15.93
CA HIS A 9 -56.92 -25.56 15.01
C HIS A 9 -56.22 -24.20 15.04
N LYS A 10 -56.46 -23.32 16.03
CA LYS A 10 -55.83 -21.94 16.05
C LYS A 10 -54.57 -21.84 16.92
N CYS A 11 -54.18 -22.83 17.71
CA CYS A 11 -53.00 -22.72 18.57
C CYS A 11 -51.72 -23.43 18.08
N LEU A 12 -51.82 -24.27 17.04
CA LEU A 12 -50.64 -25.00 16.51
C LEU A 12 -49.88 -24.25 15.40
N PHE A 13 -50.50 -23.22 14.79
CA PHE A 13 -49.85 -22.45 13.71
C PHE A 13 -48.98 -21.27 14.20
N SER A 14 -49.19 -20.79 15.43
CA SER A 14 -48.43 -19.65 15.98
C SER A 14 -47.05 -20.05 16.49
N GLY A 15 -46.85 -21.29 16.94
CA GLY A 15 -45.54 -21.75 17.44
C GLY A 15 -44.55 -22.13 16.32
N PHE A 16 -45.07 -22.52 15.14
CA PHE A 16 -44.21 -22.94 14.01
C PHE A 16 -43.64 -21.77 13.23
N CYS A 17 -44.33 -20.62 13.16
CA CYS A 17 -43.82 -19.39 12.50
C CYS A 17 -42.73 -18.68 13.31
N ILE A 18 -42.76 -18.75 14.65
CA ILE A 18 -41.70 -18.10 15.49
C ILE A 18 -40.41 -18.93 15.47
N GLY A 19 -40.48 -20.24 15.35
CA GLY A 19 -39.30 -21.12 15.23
C GLY A 19 -38.53 -20.93 13.91
N ILE A 20 -39.22 -20.64 12.81
CA ILE A 20 -38.59 -20.40 11.48
C ILE A 20 -37.92 -19.04 11.43
N LEU A 21 -38.46 -17.99 12.09
CA LEU A 21 -37.87 -16.66 12.13
C LEU A 21 -36.59 -16.57 12.98
N LEU A 22 -36.41 -17.42 13.98
CA LEU A 22 -35.20 -17.46 14.78
C LEU A 22 -34.05 -18.27 14.12
N PHE A 23 -34.37 -19.16 13.17
CA PHE A 23 -33.35 -19.95 12.44
C PHE A 23 -32.78 -19.23 11.22
N THR A 24 -33.49 -18.23 10.66
CA THR A 24 -33.03 -17.46 9.48
C THR A 24 -32.00 -16.39 9.83
N GLY A 25 -31.98 -15.86 11.06
CA GLY A 25 -31.02 -14.85 11.51
C GLY A 25 -29.57 -15.36 11.64
N GLY A 26 -29.41 -16.64 12.01
CA GLY A 26 -28.08 -17.26 12.15
C GLY A 26 -27.43 -17.67 10.81
N LEU A 27 -28.24 -18.05 9.83
CA LEU A 27 -27.77 -18.48 8.51
C LEU A 27 -27.34 -17.29 7.63
N SER A 28 -27.98 -16.14 7.76
CA SER A 28 -27.66 -14.94 7.00
C SER A 28 -26.27 -14.40 7.31
N CYS A 29 -25.88 -14.40 8.59
CA CYS A 29 -24.56 -13.93 9.03
C CYS A 29 -23.40 -14.85 8.59
N SER A 30 -23.65 -16.17 8.47
CA SER A 30 -22.66 -17.15 8.02
C SER A 30 -22.47 -17.12 6.50
N ILE A 31 -23.54 -16.92 5.74
CA ILE A 31 -23.49 -16.81 4.26
C ILE A 31 -22.79 -15.52 3.85
N GLN A 32 -23.04 -14.40 4.54
CA GLN A 32 -22.36 -13.13 4.28
C GLN A 32 -20.84 -13.24 4.56
N LYS A 33 -20.43 -13.85 5.67
CA LYS A 33 -19.00 -14.08 5.97
C LYS A 33 -18.33 -15.01 4.94
N LEU A 34 -19.04 -16.03 4.46
CA LEU A 34 -18.53 -16.93 3.42
C LEU A 34 -18.39 -16.21 2.08
N ALA A 35 -19.35 -15.37 1.71
CA ALA A 35 -19.31 -14.57 0.49
C ALA A 35 -18.15 -13.55 0.53
N VAL A 36 -17.93 -12.90 1.67
CA VAL A 36 -16.82 -11.94 1.88
C VAL A 36 -15.46 -12.64 1.82
N GLY A 37 -15.34 -13.85 2.39
CA GLY A 37 -14.12 -14.66 2.29
C GLY A 37 -13.78 -15.00 0.83
N ALA A 38 -14.76 -15.49 0.07
CA ALA A 38 -14.60 -15.79 -1.36
C ALA A 38 -14.25 -14.52 -2.18
N THR A 39 -14.87 -13.36 -1.88
CA THR A 39 -14.55 -12.09 -2.52
C THR A 39 -13.09 -11.68 -2.25
N GLY A 40 -12.60 -11.96 -1.04
CA GLY A 40 -11.21 -11.66 -0.69
C GLY A 40 -10.18 -12.47 -1.48
N GLU A 41 -10.44 -13.74 -1.78
CA GLU A 41 -9.56 -14.57 -2.61
C GLU A 41 -9.57 -14.10 -4.07
N ILE A 42 -10.74 -13.78 -4.62
CA ILE A 42 -10.87 -13.21 -5.97
C ILE A 42 -10.10 -11.90 -6.11
N ILE A 43 -10.09 -11.07 -5.07
CA ILE A 43 -9.31 -9.81 -5.03
C ILE A 43 -7.81 -10.09 -5.09
N ASP A 44 -7.31 -11.09 -4.38
CA ASP A 44 -5.89 -11.45 -4.42
C ASP A 44 -5.49 -12.01 -5.78
N ASP A 45 -6.31 -12.88 -6.38
CA ASP A 45 -6.08 -13.43 -7.71
C ASP A 45 -6.10 -12.33 -8.79
N ALA A 46 -7.05 -11.39 -8.69
CA ALA A 46 -7.12 -10.25 -9.61
C ALA A 46 -5.88 -9.34 -9.48
N LEU A 47 -5.39 -9.11 -8.26
CA LEU A 47 -4.17 -8.34 -8.05
C LEU A 47 -2.93 -9.05 -8.59
N THR A 48 -2.85 -10.37 -8.42
CA THR A 48 -1.78 -11.19 -8.99
C THR A 48 -1.76 -11.06 -10.52
N ALA A 49 -2.91 -11.21 -11.17
CA ALA A 49 -3.03 -11.05 -12.63
C ALA A 49 -2.59 -9.64 -13.09
N VAL A 50 -2.86 -8.60 -12.30
CA VAL A 50 -2.38 -7.23 -12.58
C VAL A 50 -0.87 -7.12 -12.46
N TYR A 51 -0.25 -7.73 -11.45
CA TYR A 51 1.20 -7.70 -11.28
C TYR A 51 1.97 -8.45 -12.36
N GLU A 52 1.38 -9.50 -12.93
CA GLU A 52 1.95 -10.28 -14.02
C GLU A 52 1.78 -9.62 -15.41
N GLU A 53 0.92 -8.56 -15.51
CA GLU A 53 0.63 -7.89 -16.78
C GLU A 53 1.86 -7.15 -17.31
N SER A 54 2.08 -7.27 -18.62
CA SER A 54 3.16 -6.60 -19.33
C SER A 54 2.73 -5.32 -20.06
N ASP A 55 1.45 -5.22 -20.39
CA ASP A 55 0.87 -4.02 -20.99
C ASP A 55 0.51 -3.00 -19.89
N VAL A 56 1.39 -2.00 -19.75
CA VAL A 56 1.26 -0.97 -18.71
C VAL A 56 -0.01 -0.13 -18.87
N GLU A 57 -0.53 0.07 -20.08
CA GLU A 57 -1.75 0.85 -20.31
C GLU A 57 -3.00 0.04 -19.95
N MET A 58 -3.00 -1.25 -20.29
CA MET A 58 -4.03 -2.18 -19.86
C MET A 58 -4.07 -2.29 -18.32
N ALA A 59 -2.92 -2.44 -17.67
CA ALA A 59 -2.78 -2.50 -16.23
C ALA A 59 -3.29 -1.21 -15.55
N GLU A 60 -2.92 -0.03 -16.07
CA GLU A 60 -3.41 1.26 -15.54
C GLU A 60 -4.93 1.33 -15.55
N THR A 61 -5.55 0.93 -16.66
CA THR A 61 -7.01 0.89 -16.81
C THR A 61 -7.65 -0.09 -15.82
N ALA A 62 -7.09 -1.30 -15.70
CA ALA A 62 -7.59 -2.32 -14.78
C ALA A 62 -7.49 -1.88 -13.32
N ILE A 63 -6.37 -1.27 -12.91
CA ILE A 63 -6.13 -0.79 -11.55
C ILE A 63 -7.17 0.26 -11.15
N THR A 64 -7.51 1.20 -12.03
CA THR A 64 -8.50 2.24 -11.70
C THR A 64 -9.88 1.66 -11.42
N GLY A 65 -10.32 0.67 -12.20
CA GLY A 65 -11.56 -0.09 -11.95
C GLY A 65 -11.51 -0.87 -10.64
N PHE A 66 -10.40 -1.56 -10.39
CA PHE A 66 -10.15 -2.33 -9.18
C PHE A 66 -10.20 -1.44 -7.91
N LEU A 67 -9.57 -0.27 -7.93
CA LEU A 67 -9.62 0.68 -6.81
C LEU A 67 -11.05 1.17 -6.53
N LYS A 68 -11.86 1.41 -7.55
CA LYS A 68 -13.27 1.80 -7.35
C LYS A 68 -14.13 0.66 -6.82
N MET A 69 -13.83 -0.57 -7.21
CA MET A 69 -14.47 -1.75 -6.62
C MET A 69 -14.13 -1.87 -5.13
N LEU A 70 -12.86 -1.70 -4.74
CA LEU A 70 -12.45 -1.70 -3.32
C LEU A 70 -13.13 -0.59 -2.52
N ASP A 71 -13.22 0.65 -3.06
CA ASP A 71 -13.98 1.74 -2.44
C ASP A 71 -15.45 1.34 -2.19
N GLY A 72 -16.07 0.61 -3.13
CA GLY A 72 -17.44 0.10 -3.01
C GLY A 72 -17.59 -0.95 -1.92
N LEU A 73 -16.64 -1.90 -1.84
CA LEU A 73 -16.61 -2.93 -0.81
C LEU A 73 -16.42 -2.34 0.58
N LEU A 74 -15.55 -1.34 0.73
CA LEU A 74 -15.32 -0.65 2.00
C LEU A 74 -16.53 0.18 2.46
N LYS A 75 -17.46 0.58 1.58
CA LYS A 75 -18.74 1.17 2.02
C LYS A 75 -19.62 0.16 2.75
N SER A 76 -19.55 -1.11 2.37
CA SER A 76 -20.32 -2.20 2.99
C SER A 76 -19.61 -2.77 4.23
N GLU A 77 -18.28 -2.80 4.20
CA GLU A 77 -17.43 -3.36 5.25
C GLU A 77 -16.23 -2.44 5.54
N PRO A 78 -16.46 -1.30 6.22
CA PRO A 78 -15.45 -0.25 6.39
C PRO A 78 -14.23 -0.66 7.24
N GLU A 79 -14.36 -1.70 8.06
CA GLU A 79 -13.30 -2.24 8.94
C GLU A 79 -12.70 -3.55 8.39
N ASN A 80 -13.00 -3.94 7.14
CA ASN A 80 -12.42 -5.15 6.57
C ASN A 80 -10.93 -4.95 6.31
N SER A 81 -10.09 -5.54 7.17
CA SER A 81 -8.64 -5.38 7.15
C SER A 81 -8.02 -5.77 5.80
N LYS A 82 -8.59 -6.76 5.09
CA LYS A 82 -8.09 -7.18 3.78
C LYS A 82 -8.37 -6.12 2.71
N PHE A 83 -9.59 -5.60 2.67
CA PHE A 83 -9.96 -4.55 1.71
C PHE A 83 -9.21 -3.24 2.00
N LEU A 84 -9.04 -2.89 3.29
CA LEU A 84 -8.21 -1.75 3.69
C LEU A 84 -6.77 -1.91 3.21
N LEU A 85 -6.13 -3.05 3.47
CA LEU A 85 -4.75 -3.30 3.05
C LEU A 85 -4.59 -3.19 1.53
N ARG A 86 -5.48 -3.84 0.75
CA ARG A 86 -5.44 -3.77 -0.72
C ARG A 86 -5.71 -2.36 -1.27
N SER A 87 -6.53 -1.57 -0.57
CA SER A 87 -6.74 -0.17 -0.93
C SER A 87 -5.49 0.68 -0.67
N VAL A 88 -4.82 0.49 0.46
CA VAL A 88 -3.55 1.20 0.74
C VAL A 88 -2.51 0.87 -0.32
N GLU A 89 -2.27 -0.43 -0.57
CA GLU A 89 -1.33 -0.93 -1.58
C GLU A 89 -1.66 -0.39 -2.96
N GLY A 90 -2.90 -0.54 -3.40
CA GLY A 90 -3.33 -0.17 -4.74
C GLY A 90 -3.30 1.34 -4.99
N TYR A 91 -3.81 2.17 -4.06
CA TYR A 91 -3.74 3.63 -4.22
C TYR A 91 -2.31 4.16 -4.16
N THR A 92 -1.44 3.59 -3.30
CA THR A 92 -0.02 3.95 -3.23
C THR A 92 0.71 3.58 -4.51
N GLY A 93 0.52 2.34 -4.97
CA GLY A 93 1.14 1.85 -6.21
C GLY A 93 0.67 2.61 -7.45
N TYR A 94 -0.64 2.93 -7.53
CA TYR A 94 -1.19 3.72 -8.62
C TYR A 94 -0.63 5.15 -8.65
N ALA A 95 -0.57 5.80 -7.49
CA ALA A 95 0.00 7.15 -7.39
C ALA A 95 1.46 7.17 -7.83
N LEU A 96 2.29 6.27 -7.32
CA LEU A 96 3.71 6.18 -7.64
C LEU A 96 3.94 5.78 -9.11
N GLY A 97 3.20 4.79 -9.60
CA GLY A 97 3.46 4.19 -10.92
C GLY A 97 2.96 5.04 -12.10
N PHE A 98 1.84 5.75 -11.91
CA PHE A 98 1.12 6.34 -13.04
C PHE A 98 0.82 7.84 -12.90
N VAL A 99 0.91 8.42 -11.70
CA VAL A 99 0.39 9.78 -11.49
C VAL A 99 1.47 10.77 -11.06
N GLU A 100 2.33 10.41 -10.13
CA GLU A 100 3.26 11.34 -9.45
C GLU A 100 4.16 12.10 -10.41
N ASP A 101 4.74 11.44 -11.43
CA ASP A 101 5.66 12.08 -12.39
C ASP A 101 4.97 13.06 -13.37
N TYR A 102 3.65 13.04 -13.44
CA TYR A 102 2.86 13.83 -14.39
C TYR A 102 1.93 14.85 -13.73
N ASN A 103 1.48 14.57 -12.51
CA ASN A 103 0.51 15.41 -11.78
C ASN A 103 0.63 15.19 -10.26
N GLU A 104 1.53 15.93 -9.64
CA GLU A 104 1.78 15.83 -8.19
C GLU A 104 0.53 16.16 -7.35
N GLU A 105 -0.25 17.18 -7.70
CA GLU A 105 -1.47 17.55 -6.98
C GLU A 105 -2.48 16.39 -6.95
N ARG A 106 -2.63 15.70 -8.08
CA ARG A 106 -3.48 14.51 -8.15
C ARG A 106 -2.89 13.34 -7.35
N ALA A 107 -1.56 13.16 -7.36
CA ALA A 107 -0.89 12.14 -6.58
C ALA A 107 -1.10 12.35 -5.08
N VAL A 108 -1.03 13.59 -4.59
CA VAL A 108 -1.35 13.95 -3.19
C VAL A 108 -2.71 13.39 -2.78
N THR A 109 -3.75 13.54 -3.60
CA THR A 109 -5.10 13.05 -3.26
C THR A 109 -5.16 11.53 -3.14
N PHE A 110 -4.38 10.80 -3.93
CA PHE A 110 -4.31 9.33 -3.85
C PHE A 110 -3.49 8.86 -2.65
N TYR A 111 -2.35 9.49 -2.37
CA TYR A 111 -1.57 9.18 -1.17
C TYR A 111 -2.32 9.51 0.12
N GLU A 112 -3.08 10.61 0.15
CA GLU A 112 -3.93 10.94 1.28
C GLU A 112 -4.99 9.86 1.53
N ARG A 113 -5.66 9.40 0.47
CA ARG A 113 -6.64 8.33 0.56
C ARG A 113 -6.01 7.03 1.04
N ALA A 114 -4.86 6.65 0.47
CA ALA A 114 -4.10 5.48 0.88
C ALA A 114 -3.69 5.58 2.37
N ARG A 115 -3.12 6.72 2.79
CA ARG A 115 -2.78 6.98 4.18
C ARG A 115 -3.98 6.82 5.11
N ASN A 116 -5.13 7.37 4.76
CA ASN A 116 -6.32 7.32 5.60
C ASN A 116 -6.83 5.87 5.75
N TYR A 117 -6.85 5.06 4.69
CA TYR A 117 -7.13 3.63 4.77
C TYR A 117 -6.10 2.89 5.63
N GLY A 118 -4.82 3.21 5.48
CA GLY A 118 -3.74 2.62 6.25
C GLY A 118 -3.83 2.93 7.74
N LEU A 119 -4.09 4.18 8.11
CA LEU A 119 -4.28 4.58 9.50
C LEU A 119 -5.51 3.90 10.11
N THR A 120 -6.61 3.77 9.37
CA THR A 120 -7.78 2.99 9.79
C THR A 120 -7.40 1.53 10.05
N LEU A 121 -6.67 0.89 9.12
CA LEU A 121 -6.20 -0.49 9.26
C LEU A 121 -5.30 -0.68 10.49
N LEU A 122 -4.39 0.24 10.77
CA LEU A 122 -3.51 0.16 11.93
C LEU A 122 -4.27 0.42 13.24
N ALA A 123 -5.28 1.30 13.23
CA ALA A 123 -6.09 1.60 14.41
C ALA A 123 -6.92 0.40 14.91
N GLU A 124 -7.20 -0.59 14.06
CA GLU A 124 -7.84 -1.86 14.47
C GLU A 124 -6.95 -2.70 15.41
N LYS A 125 -5.65 -2.48 15.39
CA LYS A 125 -4.71 -3.16 16.27
C LYS A 125 -4.64 -2.47 17.61
N LYS A 126 -4.93 -3.21 18.70
CA LYS A 126 -4.97 -2.65 20.07
C LYS A 126 -3.82 -1.70 20.42
N PRO A 127 -2.53 -2.04 20.12
CA PRO A 127 -1.42 -1.14 20.42
C PRO A 127 -1.46 0.18 19.68
N LEU A 128 -2.06 0.23 18.48
CA LEU A 128 -2.05 1.35 17.56
C LEU A 128 -3.41 2.06 17.43
N LYS A 129 -4.36 1.76 18.33
CA LYS A 129 -5.73 2.30 18.29
C LYS A 129 -5.79 3.83 18.16
N ASN A 130 -4.83 4.54 18.75
CA ASN A 130 -4.78 6.00 18.76
C ASN A 130 -3.77 6.57 17.76
N ILE A 131 -3.41 5.83 16.70
CA ILE A 131 -2.34 6.19 15.77
C ILE A 131 -2.50 7.58 15.15
N HIS A 132 -3.72 8.07 14.99
CA HIS A 132 -4.01 9.42 14.46
C HIS A 132 -3.49 10.56 15.36
N SER A 133 -3.41 10.35 16.68
CA SER A 133 -3.07 11.39 17.66
C SER A 133 -1.96 10.98 18.64
N ILE A 134 -1.37 9.81 18.45
CA ILE A 134 -0.33 9.26 19.31
C ILE A 134 0.95 10.13 19.25
N SER A 135 1.62 10.32 20.37
CA SER A 135 2.97 10.91 20.38
C SER A 135 3.99 9.97 19.72
N LEU A 136 5.16 10.49 19.32
CA LEU A 136 6.21 9.64 18.75
C LEU A 136 6.68 8.59 19.77
N GLU A 137 6.92 8.99 21.02
CA GLU A 137 7.37 8.10 22.10
C GLU A 137 6.37 6.97 22.38
N ASP A 138 5.08 7.31 22.46
CA ASP A 138 4.02 6.31 22.67
C ASP A 138 3.87 5.40 21.45
N LEU A 139 4.06 5.92 20.22
CA LEU A 139 4.04 5.13 19.02
C LEU A 139 5.19 4.11 18.99
N GLU A 140 6.42 4.52 19.29
CA GLU A 140 7.57 3.62 19.39
C GLU A 140 7.32 2.50 20.39
N SER A 141 6.77 2.84 21.57
CA SER A 141 6.37 1.85 22.58
C SER A 141 5.26 0.90 22.10
N ALA A 142 4.30 1.41 21.34
CA ALA A 142 3.22 0.62 20.76
C ALA A 142 3.72 -0.32 19.65
N LEU A 143 4.64 0.14 18.80
CA LEU A 143 5.24 -0.63 17.72
C LEU A 143 5.99 -1.87 18.22
N GLN A 144 6.62 -1.82 19.42
CA GLN A 144 7.27 -2.99 20.02
C GLN A 144 6.31 -4.15 20.28
N LYS A 145 5.00 -3.92 20.32
CA LYS A 145 3.95 -4.94 20.52
C LYS A 145 3.41 -5.49 19.19
N THR A 146 3.92 -5.02 18.05
CA THR A 146 3.59 -5.55 16.73
C THR A 146 4.52 -6.70 16.36
N GLY A 147 4.07 -7.57 15.43
CA GLY A 147 4.82 -8.75 15.01
C GLY A 147 4.87 -8.90 13.48
N LYS A 148 5.54 -9.96 13.01
CA LYS A 148 5.77 -10.20 11.56
C LYS A 148 4.48 -10.16 10.72
N LYS A 149 3.35 -10.63 11.24
CA LYS A 149 2.04 -10.59 10.57
C LYS A 149 1.52 -9.16 10.31
N ASP A 150 2.07 -8.17 11.02
CA ASP A 150 1.65 -6.77 10.90
C ASP A 150 2.48 -6.01 9.87
N VAL A 151 3.58 -6.60 9.38
CA VAL A 151 4.52 -5.99 8.43
C VAL A 151 3.83 -5.42 7.18
N PRO A 152 2.93 -6.13 6.48
CA PRO A 152 2.27 -5.55 5.31
C PRO A 152 1.49 -4.27 5.62
N ALA A 153 0.73 -4.26 6.73
CA ALA A 153 -0.04 -3.09 7.14
C ALA A 153 0.86 -1.91 7.55
N LEU A 154 1.94 -2.18 8.30
CA LEU A 154 2.91 -1.17 8.70
C LEU A 154 3.63 -0.57 7.49
N PHE A 155 4.15 -1.41 6.61
CA PHE A 155 4.90 -1.00 5.42
C PHE A 155 4.07 -0.13 4.49
N TRP A 156 2.91 -0.63 4.05
CA TRP A 156 2.09 0.09 3.09
C TRP A 156 1.52 1.40 3.66
N THR A 157 1.15 1.41 4.95
CA THR A 157 0.70 2.64 5.62
C THR A 157 1.82 3.67 5.71
N ALA A 158 3.02 3.28 6.13
CA ALA A 158 4.17 4.19 6.20
C ALA A 158 4.58 4.71 4.82
N ASN A 159 4.52 3.85 3.78
CA ASN A 159 4.82 4.25 2.40
C ASN A 159 3.84 5.33 1.90
N ALA A 160 2.54 5.10 2.05
CA ALA A 160 1.52 6.08 1.70
C ALA A 160 1.65 7.38 2.49
N TRP A 161 1.90 7.28 3.80
CA TRP A 161 2.01 8.42 4.70
C TRP A 161 3.24 9.27 4.38
N GLY A 162 4.41 8.64 4.19
CA GLY A 162 5.64 9.34 3.82
C GLY A 162 5.56 9.97 2.44
N SER A 163 4.95 9.30 1.45
CA SER A 163 4.72 9.88 0.12
C SER A 163 3.78 11.08 0.17
N TYR A 164 2.73 11.03 1.00
CA TYR A 164 1.85 12.18 1.25
C TYR A 164 2.62 13.36 1.85
N ILE A 165 3.48 13.11 2.86
CA ILE A 165 4.30 14.15 3.49
C ILE A 165 5.27 14.76 2.47
N LYS A 166 5.95 13.93 1.69
CA LYS A 166 6.92 14.35 0.66
C LYS A 166 6.32 15.38 -0.32
N LEU A 167 5.07 15.15 -0.74
CA LEU A 167 4.39 16.04 -1.68
C LEU A 167 3.68 17.23 -1.02
N ASN A 168 3.74 17.36 0.33
CA ASN A 168 3.18 18.49 1.08
C ASN A 168 4.23 19.19 1.97
N PRO A 169 5.38 19.57 1.45
CA PRO A 169 6.48 20.12 2.26
C PRO A 169 6.15 21.47 2.92
N GLY A 170 5.16 22.19 2.42
CA GLY A 170 4.71 23.49 2.96
C GLY A 170 3.80 23.38 4.19
N GLU A 171 3.28 22.19 4.50
CA GLU A 171 2.35 21.98 5.61
C GLU A 171 3.08 21.45 6.86
N LEU A 172 3.47 22.35 7.78
CA LEU A 172 4.23 22.01 8.98
C LEU A 172 3.56 20.91 9.84
N SER A 173 2.24 20.90 9.92
CA SER A 173 1.48 19.85 10.64
C SER A 173 1.64 18.47 10.01
N VAL A 174 1.79 18.41 8.70
CA VAL A 174 2.01 17.17 7.95
C VAL A 174 3.46 16.71 8.10
N VAL A 175 4.40 17.63 7.93
CA VAL A 175 5.84 17.34 8.06
C VAL A 175 6.22 16.88 9.48
N ALA A 176 5.51 17.34 10.51
CA ALA A 176 5.73 16.90 11.89
C ALA A 176 5.55 15.40 12.12
N ASP A 177 4.81 14.73 11.25
CA ASP A 177 4.58 13.28 11.33
C ASP A 177 5.73 12.44 10.71
N MET A 178 6.75 13.07 10.10
CA MET A 178 7.86 12.35 9.46
C MET A 178 8.58 11.39 10.43
N GLY A 179 8.78 11.80 11.68
CA GLY A 179 9.37 10.94 12.71
C GLY A 179 8.53 9.68 13.01
N LYS A 180 7.20 9.79 12.95
CA LYS A 180 6.30 8.65 13.11
C LYS A 180 6.41 7.66 11.96
N VAL A 181 6.49 8.17 10.74
CA VAL A 181 6.67 7.35 9.53
C VAL A 181 8.02 6.60 9.60
N GLU A 182 9.09 7.29 10.01
CA GLU A 182 10.41 6.68 10.20
C GLU A 182 10.36 5.56 11.26
N ALA A 183 9.72 5.80 12.39
CA ALA A 183 9.57 4.81 13.45
C ALA A 183 8.82 3.55 12.95
N VAL A 184 7.72 3.73 12.21
CA VAL A 184 6.97 2.62 11.62
C VAL A 184 7.83 1.84 10.63
N MET A 185 8.58 2.52 9.75
CA MET A 185 9.40 1.86 8.74
C MET A 185 10.62 1.16 9.35
N ASN A 186 11.23 1.72 10.40
CA ASN A 186 12.28 1.04 11.17
C ASN A 186 11.73 -0.24 11.83
N ARG A 187 10.47 -0.20 12.34
CA ARG A 187 9.85 -1.41 12.88
C ARG A 187 9.64 -2.49 11.81
N VAL A 188 9.33 -2.11 10.58
CA VAL A 188 9.28 -3.05 9.45
C VAL A 188 10.64 -3.72 9.24
N LEU A 189 11.75 -2.97 9.24
CA LEU A 189 13.11 -3.52 9.13
C LEU A 189 13.42 -4.53 10.24
N GLU A 190 13.06 -4.22 11.49
CA GLU A 190 13.28 -5.13 12.63
C GLU A 190 12.49 -6.44 12.49
N LEU A 191 11.29 -6.39 11.92
CA LEU A 191 10.40 -7.54 11.81
C LEU A 191 10.66 -8.39 10.56
N ASP A 192 10.94 -7.75 9.43
CA ASP A 192 11.22 -8.40 8.15
C ASP A 192 11.90 -7.42 7.17
N GLU A 193 13.22 -7.32 7.19
CA GLU A 193 13.98 -6.43 6.31
C GLU A 193 13.86 -6.80 4.83
N THR A 194 13.47 -8.06 4.52
CA THR A 194 13.34 -8.55 3.15
C THR A 194 11.96 -8.30 2.53
N PHE A 195 10.99 -7.85 3.36
CA PHE A 195 9.63 -7.61 2.89
C PHE A 195 9.61 -6.69 1.67
N TYR A 196 8.83 -7.09 0.69
CA TYR A 196 8.66 -6.36 -0.57
C TYR A 196 10.00 -5.95 -1.22
N PHE A 197 10.89 -6.93 -1.41
CA PHE A 197 12.22 -6.76 -2.04
C PHE A 197 13.16 -5.78 -1.30
N GLY A 198 13.06 -5.70 0.03
CA GLY A 198 13.80 -4.71 0.79
C GLY A 198 13.17 -3.30 0.71
N GLY A 199 11.85 -3.25 0.53
CA GLY A 199 11.10 -2.00 0.33
C GLY A 199 11.26 -0.99 1.46
N ALA A 200 11.46 -1.45 2.72
CA ALA A 200 11.75 -0.54 3.83
C ALA A 200 13.10 0.14 3.69
N HIS A 201 14.12 -0.55 3.16
CA HIS A 201 15.39 0.05 2.83
C HIS A 201 15.25 1.07 1.70
N LEU A 202 14.54 0.72 0.62
CA LEU A 202 14.26 1.66 -0.47
C LEU A 202 13.60 2.95 0.05
N PHE A 203 12.57 2.81 0.87
CA PHE A 203 11.85 3.95 1.45
C PHE A 203 12.77 4.83 2.33
N LEU A 204 13.50 4.22 3.25
CA LEU A 204 14.41 4.95 4.15
C LEU A 204 15.57 5.61 3.39
N GLY A 205 16.05 4.98 2.32
CA GLY A 205 17.05 5.58 1.43
C GLY A 205 16.56 6.89 0.79
N VAL A 206 15.34 6.89 0.26
CA VAL A 206 14.69 8.12 -0.26
C VAL A 206 14.50 9.13 0.87
N MET A 207 13.97 8.70 2.01
CA MET A 207 13.67 9.60 3.13
C MET A 207 14.90 10.31 3.67
N GLU A 208 16.06 9.65 3.74
CA GLU A 208 17.32 10.29 4.19
C GLU A 208 17.77 11.42 3.25
N ILE A 209 17.48 11.33 1.95
CA ILE A 209 17.75 12.43 1.00
C ILE A 209 16.71 13.56 1.17
N GLU A 210 15.44 13.23 1.32
CA GLU A 210 14.36 14.22 1.46
C GLU A 210 14.44 15.03 2.77
N LYS A 211 15.17 14.56 3.78
CA LYS A 211 15.50 15.35 4.98
C LYS A 211 16.40 16.57 4.71
N GLY A 212 16.93 16.73 3.50
CA GLY A 212 17.78 17.84 3.09
C GLY A 212 19.04 17.95 3.98
N ILE A 213 19.26 19.12 4.62
CA ILE A 213 20.46 19.37 5.46
C ILE A 213 20.53 18.40 6.66
N ALA A 214 19.41 17.93 7.19
CA ALA A 214 19.36 17.01 8.30
C ALA A 214 19.60 15.55 7.87
N GLY A 215 19.55 15.25 6.59
CA GLY A 215 19.72 13.92 6.03
C GLY A 215 21.19 13.49 6.00
N LYS A 216 21.37 12.17 5.90
CA LYS A 216 22.69 11.53 5.87
C LYS A 216 22.87 10.79 4.54
N PRO A 217 23.52 11.41 3.53
CA PRO A 217 23.66 10.79 2.21
C PRO A 217 24.35 9.42 2.24
N ASP A 218 25.33 9.20 3.12
CA ASP A 218 26.01 7.91 3.26
C ASP A 218 25.02 6.83 3.74
N LYS A 219 24.18 7.16 4.72
CA LYS A 219 23.13 6.25 5.18
C LYS A 219 22.08 5.97 4.10
N SER A 220 21.71 7.00 3.32
CA SER A 220 20.84 6.83 2.15
C SER A 220 21.43 5.80 1.17
N ARG A 221 22.72 5.96 0.85
CA ARG A 221 23.44 5.04 -0.02
C ARG A 221 23.43 3.61 0.53
N GLU A 222 23.76 3.43 1.81
CA GLU A 222 23.73 2.13 2.47
C GLU A 222 22.36 1.44 2.33
N HIS A 223 21.27 2.20 2.51
CA HIS A 223 19.93 1.69 2.33
C HIS A 223 19.63 1.27 0.88
N PHE A 224 19.98 2.09 -0.12
CA PHE A 224 19.79 1.73 -1.52
C PHE A 224 20.59 0.47 -1.91
N GLU A 225 21.87 0.42 -1.53
CA GLU A 225 22.72 -0.76 -1.80
C GLU A 225 22.18 -2.03 -1.13
N LYS A 226 21.66 -1.90 0.10
CA LYS A 226 21.03 -3.03 0.80
C LYS A 226 19.75 -3.50 0.11
N ALA A 227 18.91 -2.59 -0.37
CA ALA A 227 17.73 -2.95 -1.16
C ALA A 227 18.12 -3.67 -2.47
N LEU A 228 19.17 -3.19 -3.16
CA LEU A 228 19.70 -3.84 -4.36
C LEU A 228 20.22 -5.25 -4.06
N GLU A 229 20.93 -5.43 -2.94
CA GLU A 229 21.41 -6.76 -2.48
C GLU A 229 20.22 -7.72 -2.24
N ILE A 230 19.23 -7.29 -1.43
CA ILE A 230 18.06 -8.11 -1.06
C ILE A 230 17.27 -8.53 -2.30
N SER A 231 17.05 -7.60 -3.23
CA SER A 231 16.27 -7.87 -4.47
C SER A 231 17.07 -8.66 -5.51
N GLY A 232 18.38 -8.82 -5.31
CA GLY A 232 19.28 -9.35 -6.34
C GLY A 232 19.24 -8.53 -7.61
N ARG A 233 18.96 -7.23 -7.51
CA ARG A 233 18.81 -6.25 -8.59
C ARG A 233 17.67 -6.55 -9.59
N LYS A 234 16.74 -7.45 -9.23
CA LYS A 234 15.62 -7.87 -10.10
C LYS A 234 14.40 -6.98 -9.97
N PHE A 235 14.24 -6.27 -8.86
CA PHE A 235 13.17 -5.31 -8.65
C PHE A 235 13.66 -3.92 -9.09
N LEU A 236 13.45 -3.60 -10.39
CA LEU A 236 14.09 -2.49 -11.09
C LEU A 236 13.71 -1.10 -10.57
N LEU A 237 12.61 -0.99 -9.83
CA LEU A 237 12.20 0.28 -9.22
C LEU A 237 13.25 0.81 -8.24
N ILE A 238 14.05 -0.06 -7.61
CA ILE A 238 15.12 0.35 -6.69
C ILE A 238 16.18 1.17 -7.43
N GLN A 239 16.65 0.70 -8.59
CA GLN A 239 17.61 1.42 -9.42
C GLN A 239 17.07 2.77 -9.87
N VAL A 240 15.80 2.81 -10.29
CA VAL A 240 15.12 4.06 -10.70
C VAL A 240 15.09 5.08 -9.57
N MET A 241 14.70 4.66 -8.34
CA MET A 241 14.65 5.55 -7.19
C MET A 241 16.02 5.97 -6.70
N TYR A 242 17.00 5.07 -6.76
CA TYR A 242 18.40 5.37 -6.43
C TYR A 242 18.96 6.44 -7.38
N ALA A 243 18.71 6.31 -8.68
CA ALA A 243 19.09 7.31 -9.66
C ALA A 243 18.39 8.66 -9.39
N ARG A 244 17.06 8.64 -9.26
CA ARG A 244 16.26 9.87 -9.14
C ARG A 244 16.53 10.65 -7.86
N TYR A 245 16.64 9.96 -6.72
CA TYR A 245 16.78 10.64 -5.43
C TYR A 245 18.23 10.82 -5.02
N TYR A 246 19.02 9.78 -5.02
CA TYR A 246 20.39 9.86 -4.54
C TYR A 246 21.35 10.45 -5.57
N ALA A 247 21.41 9.88 -6.78
CA ALA A 247 22.38 10.35 -7.77
C ALA A 247 22.14 11.81 -8.17
N VAL A 248 20.89 12.23 -8.35
CA VAL A 248 20.51 13.63 -8.60
C VAL A 248 20.93 14.52 -7.42
N ASN A 249 20.62 14.15 -6.19
CA ASN A 249 21.01 14.95 -5.01
C ASN A 249 22.52 15.08 -4.85
N ARG A 250 23.28 14.06 -5.26
CA ARG A 250 24.75 14.04 -5.19
C ARG A 250 25.44 14.60 -6.43
N PHE A 251 24.67 15.04 -7.42
CA PHE A 251 25.19 15.45 -8.74
C PHE A 251 26.09 14.37 -9.37
N ASP A 252 25.77 13.07 -9.10
CA ASP A 252 26.49 11.92 -9.66
C ASP A 252 25.81 11.46 -10.96
N GLU A 253 26.07 12.20 -12.03
CA GLU A 253 25.54 11.95 -13.36
C GLU A 253 25.91 10.55 -13.86
N LYS A 254 27.12 10.08 -13.56
CA LYS A 254 27.59 8.75 -13.97
C LYS A 254 26.77 7.65 -13.30
N LEU A 255 26.52 7.77 -12.00
CA LEU A 255 25.69 6.81 -11.26
C LEU A 255 24.26 6.82 -11.80
N PHE A 256 23.70 8.02 -12.05
CA PHE A 256 22.37 8.18 -12.62
C PHE A 256 22.23 7.43 -13.95
N ASP A 257 23.12 7.69 -14.92
CA ASP A 257 23.11 7.04 -16.21
C ASP A 257 23.29 5.52 -16.10
N THR A 258 24.23 5.08 -15.26
CA THR A 258 24.52 3.65 -15.08
C THR A 258 23.29 2.90 -14.56
N LEU A 259 22.61 3.43 -13.53
CA LEU A 259 21.45 2.80 -12.94
C LEU A 259 20.25 2.74 -13.89
N LEU A 260 19.98 3.84 -14.61
CA LEU A 260 18.84 3.88 -15.52
C LEU A 260 19.09 3.05 -16.79
N GLN A 261 20.32 3.01 -17.29
CA GLN A 261 20.66 2.14 -18.42
C GLN A 261 20.54 0.66 -18.03
N GLU A 262 21.00 0.27 -16.82
CA GLU A 262 20.79 -1.08 -16.30
C GLU A 262 19.30 -1.47 -16.31
N VAL A 263 18.41 -0.55 -15.88
CA VAL A 263 16.96 -0.79 -15.91
C VAL A 263 16.45 -1.04 -17.34
N LEU A 264 16.89 -0.24 -18.31
CA LEU A 264 16.46 -0.38 -19.70
C LEU A 264 16.98 -1.68 -20.35
N ASP A 265 18.20 -2.07 -20.03
CA ASP A 265 18.85 -3.27 -20.59
C ASP A 265 18.35 -4.58 -19.95
N THR A 266 17.80 -4.51 -18.74
CA THR A 266 17.30 -5.70 -18.02
C THR A 266 15.93 -6.12 -18.52
N PRO A 267 15.69 -7.38 -18.94
CA PRO A 267 14.37 -7.85 -19.33
C PRO A 267 13.36 -7.73 -18.17
N GLY A 268 12.10 -7.34 -18.44
CA GLY A 268 11.04 -7.24 -17.42
C GLY A 268 10.71 -8.59 -16.77
N GLU A 269 10.92 -9.67 -17.52
CA GLU A 269 10.69 -11.06 -17.13
C GLU A 269 11.65 -11.61 -16.05
N VAL A 270 12.66 -10.85 -15.62
CA VAL A 270 13.56 -11.28 -14.52
C VAL A 270 12.81 -11.43 -13.19
N LEU A 271 11.59 -10.87 -13.10
CA LEU A 271 10.69 -10.98 -11.96
C LEU A 271 9.25 -11.17 -12.47
N PRO A 272 8.88 -12.37 -12.98
CA PRO A 272 7.63 -12.59 -13.70
C PRO A 272 6.38 -12.27 -12.86
N GLU A 273 6.38 -12.59 -11.57
CA GLU A 273 5.26 -12.36 -10.66
C GLU A 273 5.01 -10.87 -10.35
N TYR A 274 5.96 -9.99 -10.73
CA TYR A 274 5.87 -8.53 -10.59
C TYR A 274 6.32 -7.83 -11.87
N ARG A 275 6.04 -8.44 -13.01
CA ARG A 275 6.45 -7.94 -14.32
C ARG A 275 6.00 -6.50 -14.56
N LEU A 276 4.76 -6.18 -14.21
CA LEU A 276 4.22 -4.82 -14.33
C LEU A 276 5.11 -3.78 -13.68
N LEU A 277 5.60 -4.05 -12.46
CA LEU A 277 6.41 -3.08 -11.72
C LEU A 277 7.75 -2.83 -12.40
N ASN A 278 8.33 -3.85 -13.05
CA ASN A 278 9.53 -3.69 -13.84
C ASN A 278 9.27 -2.94 -15.16
N GLU A 279 8.13 -3.17 -15.82
CA GLU A 279 7.76 -2.39 -17.00
C GLU A 279 7.47 -0.91 -16.66
N ILE A 280 6.85 -0.63 -15.51
CA ILE A 280 6.71 0.73 -14.97
C ILE A 280 8.09 1.34 -14.68
N ALA A 281 9.00 0.59 -14.07
CA ALA A 281 10.35 1.05 -13.81
C ALA A 281 11.09 1.45 -15.09
N LYS A 282 10.94 0.70 -16.18
CA LYS A 282 11.50 1.04 -17.50
C LYS A 282 10.89 2.31 -18.09
N LYS A 283 9.57 2.48 -18.00
CA LYS A 283 8.92 3.73 -18.43
C LYS A 283 9.46 4.94 -17.64
N LYS A 284 9.61 4.79 -16.31
CA LYS A 284 10.20 5.85 -15.46
C LYS A 284 11.68 6.11 -15.80
N ALA A 285 12.47 5.07 -16.05
CA ALA A 285 13.88 5.24 -16.43
C ALA A 285 14.02 6.02 -17.74
N ALA A 286 13.23 5.70 -18.76
CA ALA A 286 13.20 6.44 -20.02
C ALA A 286 12.77 7.89 -19.82
N LEU A 287 11.73 8.13 -19.03
CA LEU A 287 11.26 9.47 -18.67
C LEU A 287 12.35 10.28 -17.95
N TYR A 288 13.04 9.69 -16.97
CA TYR A 288 14.05 10.38 -16.18
C TYR A 288 15.30 10.69 -17.00
N LEU A 289 15.72 9.80 -17.89
CA LEU A 289 16.79 10.10 -18.86
C LEU A 289 16.42 11.27 -19.77
N SER A 290 15.17 11.35 -20.21
CA SER A 290 14.72 12.48 -21.06
C SER A 290 14.66 13.83 -20.32
N ARG A 291 14.57 13.80 -18.99
CA ARG A 291 14.56 15.00 -18.10
C ARG A 291 15.90 15.27 -17.44
N LYS A 292 16.96 14.56 -17.80
CA LYS A 292 18.27 14.64 -17.14
C LYS A 292 18.80 16.08 -17.04
N ASP A 293 18.66 16.85 -18.11
CA ASP A 293 19.14 18.23 -18.19
C ASP A 293 18.46 19.15 -17.16
N GLU A 294 17.21 18.84 -16.77
CA GLU A 294 16.48 19.60 -15.75
C GLU A 294 17.14 19.49 -14.36
N TRP A 295 17.91 18.41 -14.11
CA TRP A 295 18.47 18.11 -12.79
C TRP A 295 19.98 18.31 -12.69
N PHE A 296 20.70 18.27 -13.79
CA PHE A 296 22.17 18.34 -13.78
C PHE A 296 22.73 19.61 -14.40
N TYR A 297 21.96 20.32 -15.23
CA TYR A 297 22.47 21.49 -15.99
C TYR A 297 21.67 22.77 -15.80
N ASN A 298 20.66 22.78 -14.93
CA ASN A 298 19.88 24.00 -14.59
C ASN A 298 20.22 24.58 -13.23
#